data_5ad9ab5cc4b0107bba165cbb0c8d8548
#
_entry.id   5ad9ab5cc4b0107bba165cbb0c8d8548
#
_cell.length_a   1.000
_cell.length_b   1.000
_cell.length_c   1.000
_cell.angle_alpha   90.00
_cell.angle_beta   90.00
_cell.angle_gamma   90.00
#
_symmetry.space_group_name_H-M   'P 1'
#
loop_
_entity.id
_entity.type
_entity.pdbx_description
1 polymer ?
#
loop_
_entity_poly.entity_id
_entity_poly.type
_entity_poly.pdbx_seq_one_letter_code
_entity_poly.pdbx_strand_id
1 'polypeptide(L)'
;MMTETNRIELKRELTRDLDLEREVVAFLNYREGGIIYIGIDDDGKVVGVKDIDGDMLKIKDRIRTGISPSPMGLFDVKVEEIDNISVIKIFIASGSEKPYYKTRYGLSEKGCFMRVGTAAEPMTNEQIEDLFARKVHNSLKNVVSPRQDLTFAQLKIYYTEKGFQLNDNFIRSLDLMTDDGKYNYVAYLLADENGNSMKLAKYAGTDRYDLISNNEYGYCCLITATRKVLDKLDVENKVSSKITSTRRIDTPQWDRIAVREAVINAIVHNDYIYGAPSKIELFSDHLEITSIGRIPLGLTKEDFFNGVSLPRNRELMRVFRDVEMVESLGSGMNRIMRIYGRENFQFGDNFIRMIVPYNWIPENNNNLGEDTEIGQKSSHETNVEAKDTDANVGSGVGSLSETQLTDRQKWPEKWPEKWPEKGQKILDIISRNKSITIAKLEVELNIGHTTLKKILREMQNENIIRRIGPDKGGHWEVVGNE
;
A
#
# COMPACT_ATOMS: atom_id res chain seq x y z
N MET A 1 -26.35 -0.25 -50.17
CA MET A 1 -25.02 -0.85 -50.03
C MET A 1 -24.34 -0.10 -48.89
N MET A 2 -23.97 -0.76 -47.82
CA MET A 2 -23.30 -0.16 -46.64
C MET A 2 -21.80 -0.08 -46.91
N THR A 3 -21.13 0.98 -46.52
CA THR A 3 -19.70 1.18 -46.71
C THR A 3 -18.99 1.43 -45.38
N GLU A 4 -17.80 0.97 -45.23
CA GLU A 4 -16.95 1.29 -44.09
C GLU A 4 -16.64 2.79 -43.99
N THR A 5 -16.61 3.30 -42.80
CA THR A 5 -16.30 4.71 -42.50
C THR A 5 -15.43 4.78 -41.25
N ASN A 6 -15.03 5.99 -40.84
CA ASN A 6 -14.35 6.17 -39.57
C ASN A 6 -15.20 5.75 -38.34
N ARG A 7 -16.52 5.50 -38.52
CA ARG A 7 -17.46 5.09 -37.48
C ARG A 7 -18.15 3.77 -37.73
N ILE A 8 -17.98 3.15 -38.88
CA ILE A 8 -18.60 1.88 -39.26
C ILE A 8 -17.54 0.92 -39.74
N GLU A 9 -17.55 -0.26 -39.15
CA GLU A 9 -16.71 -1.39 -39.52
C GLU A 9 -17.58 -2.56 -39.94
N LEU A 10 -17.27 -3.23 -41.04
CA LEU A 10 -17.99 -4.36 -41.59
C LEU A 10 -17.16 -5.64 -41.46
N LYS A 11 -17.78 -6.70 -41.00
CA LYS A 11 -17.17 -8.04 -40.92
C LYS A 11 -18.14 -9.09 -41.40
N ARG A 12 -17.67 -9.91 -42.30
CA ARG A 12 -18.47 -10.97 -42.92
C ARG A 12 -18.95 -12.00 -41.90
N GLU A 13 -18.09 -12.40 -40.95
CA GLU A 13 -18.40 -13.40 -39.94
C GLU A 13 -17.45 -13.27 -38.72
N LEU A 14 -17.87 -13.83 -37.56
CA LEU A 14 -17.06 -13.90 -36.37
C LEU A 14 -16.13 -15.12 -36.43
N THR A 15 -14.92 -14.94 -36.96
CA THR A 15 -13.90 -16.00 -36.97
C THR A 15 -13.03 -15.99 -35.74
N ARG A 16 -12.27 -17.06 -35.48
CA ARG A 16 -11.28 -17.11 -34.39
C ARG A 16 -10.13 -16.12 -34.60
N ASP A 17 -9.78 -15.87 -35.87
CA ASP A 17 -8.66 -15.01 -36.25
C ASP A 17 -9.07 -13.52 -36.33
N LEU A 18 -10.36 -13.23 -36.27
CA LEU A 18 -10.83 -11.84 -36.20
C LEU A 18 -10.41 -11.21 -34.87
N ASP A 19 -9.56 -10.18 -34.95
CA ASP A 19 -9.14 -9.37 -33.82
C ASP A 19 -10.21 -8.34 -33.45
N LEU A 20 -11.36 -8.84 -32.94
CA LEU A 20 -12.50 -7.99 -32.54
C LEU A 20 -12.10 -6.96 -31.48
N GLU A 21 -11.25 -7.37 -30.52
CA GLU A 21 -10.80 -6.50 -29.45
C GLU A 21 -10.03 -5.29 -29.97
N ARG A 22 -9.27 -5.45 -31.06
CA ARG A 22 -8.56 -4.36 -31.74
C ARG A 22 -9.54 -3.29 -32.24
N GLU A 23 -10.58 -3.71 -32.96
CA GLU A 23 -11.57 -2.79 -33.50
C GLU A 23 -12.36 -2.08 -32.40
N VAL A 24 -12.77 -2.82 -31.35
CA VAL A 24 -13.49 -2.24 -30.20
C VAL A 24 -12.61 -1.25 -29.44
N VAL A 25 -11.33 -1.58 -29.20
CA VAL A 25 -10.37 -0.67 -28.54
C VAL A 25 -10.19 0.60 -29.38
N ALA A 26 -10.08 0.48 -30.71
CA ALA A 26 -9.92 1.63 -31.58
C ALA A 26 -11.16 2.58 -31.50
N PHE A 27 -12.38 2.05 -31.44
CA PHE A 27 -13.59 2.86 -31.27
C PHE A 27 -13.71 3.45 -29.86
N LEU A 28 -13.36 2.72 -28.80
CA LEU A 28 -13.34 3.25 -27.44
C LEU A 28 -12.38 4.45 -27.30
N ASN A 29 -11.22 4.38 -27.96
CA ASN A 29 -10.23 5.47 -27.98
C ASN A 29 -10.62 6.61 -28.94
N TYR A 30 -11.49 6.35 -29.94
CA TYR A 30 -11.95 7.37 -30.85
C TYR A 30 -12.94 8.34 -30.19
N ARG A 31 -12.96 9.61 -30.63
CA ARG A 31 -13.76 10.66 -30.00
C ARG A 31 -15.28 10.46 -30.10
N GLU A 32 -15.75 9.75 -31.13
CA GLU A 32 -17.17 9.60 -31.44
C GLU A 32 -17.70 8.18 -31.22
N GLY A 33 -16.81 7.22 -30.87
CA GLY A 33 -17.17 5.81 -30.87
C GLY A 33 -17.47 5.27 -32.27
N GLY A 34 -18.21 4.17 -32.38
CA GLY A 34 -18.56 3.59 -33.67
C GLY A 34 -19.45 2.36 -33.59
N ILE A 35 -19.60 1.70 -34.72
CA ILE A 35 -20.47 0.54 -34.90
C ILE A 35 -19.68 -0.54 -35.68
N ILE A 36 -19.77 -1.78 -35.22
CA ILE A 36 -19.25 -2.95 -35.94
C ILE A 36 -20.44 -3.81 -36.34
N TYR A 37 -20.54 -4.16 -37.63
CA TYR A 37 -21.51 -5.11 -38.12
C TYR A 37 -20.84 -6.46 -38.39
N ILE A 38 -21.44 -7.54 -37.89
CA ILE A 38 -21.07 -8.93 -38.22
C ILE A 38 -22.19 -9.51 -39.08
N GLY A 39 -21.86 -10.06 -40.23
CA GLY A 39 -22.83 -10.55 -41.24
C GLY A 39 -22.92 -9.66 -42.47
N ILE A 40 -21.96 -8.73 -42.65
CA ILE A 40 -21.84 -7.89 -43.84
C ILE A 40 -20.43 -8.00 -44.39
N ASP A 41 -20.26 -8.24 -45.66
CA ASP A 41 -18.93 -8.33 -46.27
C ASP A 41 -18.33 -6.95 -46.58
N ASP A 42 -17.07 -6.95 -47.01
CA ASP A 42 -16.30 -5.71 -47.28
C ASP A 42 -16.90 -4.90 -48.44
N ASP A 43 -17.65 -5.56 -49.36
CA ASP A 43 -18.37 -4.88 -50.44
C ASP A 43 -19.73 -4.29 -49.98
N GLY A 44 -20.06 -4.42 -48.71
CA GLY A 44 -21.32 -3.95 -48.13
C GLY A 44 -22.55 -4.81 -48.43
N LYS A 45 -22.32 -6.05 -48.86
CA LYS A 45 -23.38 -7.03 -49.15
C LYS A 45 -23.75 -7.76 -47.86
N VAL A 46 -25.03 -7.81 -47.53
CA VAL A 46 -25.53 -8.52 -46.34
C VAL A 46 -25.49 -10.04 -46.63
N VAL A 47 -24.74 -10.78 -45.80
CA VAL A 47 -24.58 -12.23 -45.84
C VAL A 47 -25.24 -12.96 -44.70
N GLY A 48 -25.52 -12.23 -43.59
CA GLY A 48 -26.14 -12.76 -42.40
C GLY A 48 -25.23 -13.54 -41.45
N VAL A 49 -25.73 -13.85 -40.27
CA VAL A 49 -25.05 -14.62 -39.23
C VAL A 49 -25.75 -15.93 -38.97
N LYS A 50 -25.04 -17.05 -38.94
CA LYS A 50 -25.62 -18.40 -38.78
C LYS A 50 -26.00 -18.73 -37.35
N ASP A 51 -25.17 -18.40 -36.38
CA ASP A 51 -25.34 -18.69 -34.96
C ASP A 51 -25.39 -17.35 -34.19
N ILE A 52 -26.51 -16.68 -34.25
CA ILE A 52 -26.70 -15.34 -33.68
C ILE A 52 -26.48 -15.33 -32.17
N ASP A 53 -27.13 -16.23 -31.44
CA ASP A 53 -27.06 -16.26 -29.98
C ASP A 53 -25.67 -16.65 -29.48
N GLY A 54 -25.04 -17.66 -30.10
CA GLY A 54 -23.70 -18.09 -29.77
C GLY A 54 -22.64 -17.01 -30.07
N ASP A 55 -22.78 -16.31 -31.21
CA ASP A 55 -21.83 -15.25 -31.57
C ASP A 55 -22.04 -13.98 -30.71
N MET A 56 -23.27 -13.61 -30.36
CA MET A 56 -23.51 -12.53 -29.41
C MET A 56 -22.91 -12.81 -28.04
N LEU A 57 -23.00 -14.04 -27.54
CA LEU A 57 -22.39 -14.42 -26.27
C LEU A 57 -20.86 -14.31 -26.33
N LYS A 58 -20.23 -14.88 -27.39
CA LYS A 58 -18.78 -14.79 -27.62
C LYS A 58 -18.30 -13.34 -27.71
N ILE A 59 -19.01 -12.48 -28.44
CA ILE A 59 -18.70 -11.06 -28.58
C ILE A 59 -18.69 -10.38 -27.21
N LYS A 60 -19.78 -10.56 -26.42
CA LYS A 60 -19.89 -9.96 -25.09
C LYS A 60 -18.76 -10.42 -24.16
N ASP A 61 -18.43 -11.71 -24.15
CA ASP A 61 -17.35 -12.25 -23.31
C ASP A 61 -15.99 -11.74 -23.76
N ARG A 62 -15.69 -11.71 -25.05
CA ARG A 62 -14.43 -11.19 -25.59
C ARG A 62 -14.23 -9.72 -25.24
N ILE A 63 -15.25 -8.88 -25.40
CA ILE A 63 -15.17 -7.45 -25.09
C ILE A 63 -14.99 -7.25 -23.59
N ARG A 64 -15.75 -7.96 -22.76
CA ARG A 64 -15.71 -7.83 -21.30
C ARG A 64 -14.36 -8.22 -20.69
N THR A 65 -13.75 -9.31 -21.18
CA THR A 65 -12.53 -9.88 -20.59
C THR A 65 -11.26 -9.45 -21.31
N GLY A 66 -11.36 -9.11 -22.59
CA GLY A 66 -10.21 -8.80 -23.44
C GLY A 66 -9.77 -7.34 -23.42
N ILE A 67 -10.52 -6.43 -22.81
CA ILE A 67 -10.27 -4.98 -22.86
C ILE A 67 -10.19 -4.37 -21.46
N SER A 68 -9.24 -3.48 -21.28
CA SER A 68 -9.04 -2.70 -20.06
C SER A 68 -8.78 -1.21 -20.42
N PRO A 69 -9.23 -0.23 -19.64
CA PRO A 69 -10.20 -0.33 -18.54
C PRO A 69 -11.50 -1.02 -18.95
N SER A 70 -12.34 -1.40 -17.98
CA SER A 70 -13.59 -2.12 -18.28
C SER A 70 -14.49 -1.33 -19.24
N PRO A 71 -14.89 -1.91 -20.39
CA PRO A 71 -15.78 -1.23 -21.34
C PRO A 71 -17.26 -1.40 -20.99
N MET A 72 -17.58 -1.97 -19.82
CA MET A 72 -18.97 -2.20 -19.39
C MET A 72 -19.78 -0.89 -19.35
N GLY A 73 -20.95 -0.93 -19.96
CA GLY A 73 -21.79 0.27 -20.14
C GLY A 73 -21.42 1.14 -21.35
N LEU A 74 -20.33 0.84 -22.07
CA LEU A 74 -19.89 1.58 -23.23
C LEU A 74 -20.16 0.83 -24.55
N PHE A 75 -20.69 -0.38 -24.50
CA PHE A 75 -21.06 -1.14 -25.68
C PHE A 75 -22.42 -1.82 -25.53
N ASP A 76 -23.08 -2.06 -26.65
CA ASP A 76 -24.32 -2.81 -26.74
C ASP A 76 -24.26 -3.73 -27.95
N VAL A 77 -24.79 -4.95 -27.83
CA VAL A 77 -24.80 -5.95 -28.89
C VAL A 77 -26.24 -6.35 -29.17
N LYS A 78 -26.70 -6.04 -30.39
CA LYS A 78 -28.07 -6.26 -30.82
C LYS A 78 -28.15 -6.97 -32.16
N VAL A 79 -29.25 -7.64 -32.40
CA VAL A 79 -29.62 -8.13 -33.73
C VAL A 79 -30.32 -7.02 -34.50
N GLU A 80 -29.95 -6.84 -35.74
CA GLU A 80 -30.58 -5.92 -36.68
C GLU A 80 -30.95 -6.69 -37.95
N GLU A 81 -32.16 -6.45 -38.49
CA GLU A 81 -32.57 -7.02 -39.76
C GLU A 81 -32.35 -6.04 -40.90
N ILE A 82 -31.58 -6.44 -41.90
CA ILE A 82 -31.27 -5.69 -43.10
C ILE A 82 -31.68 -6.56 -44.29
N ASP A 83 -32.57 -6.10 -45.16
CA ASP A 83 -33.07 -6.85 -46.29
C ASP A 83 -33.60 -8.26 -45.92
N ASN A 84 -34.30 -8.39 -44.80
CA ASN A 84 -34.81 -9.61 -44.18
C ASN A 84 -33.71 -10.65 -43.83
N ILE A 85 -32.48 -10.19 -43.63
CA ILE A 85 -31.35 -11.00 -43.21
C ILE A 85 -30.85 -10.48 -41.86
N SER A 86 -30.70 -11.36 -40.87
CA SER A 86 -30.27 -11.00 -39.54
C SER A 86 -28.77 -10.81 -39.46
N VAL A 87 -28.30 -9.68 -38.94
CA VAL A 87 -26.89 -9.33 -38.67
C VAL A 87 -26.73 -8.93 -37.23
N ILE A 88 -25.51 -9.02 -36.71
CA ILE A 88 -25.22 -8.52 -35.37
C ILE A 88 -24.61 -7.13 -35.49
N LYS A 89 -25.19 -6.19 -34.74
CA LYS A 89 -24.72 -4.82 -34.59
C LYS A 89 -24.10 -4.63 -33.22
N ILE A 90 -22.86 -4.22 -33.17
CA ILE A 90 -22.12 -3.87 -31.96
C ILE A 90 -21.97 -2.35 -31.95
N PHE A 91 -22.68 -1.70 -31.06
CA PHE A 91 -22.52 -0.27 -30.81
C PHE A 91 -21.44 -0.05 -29.77
N ILE A 92 -20.47 0.86 -30.00
CA ILE A 92 -19.40 1.21 -29.09
C ILE A 92 -19.41 2.74 -28.88
N ALA A 93 -19.63 3.17 -27.65
CA ALA A 93 -19.50 4.57 -27.28
C ALA A 93 -18.03 4.97 -27.16
N SER A 94 -17.75 6.27 -27.28
CA SER A 94 -16.44 6.81 -26.93
C SER A 94 -16.15 6.57 -25.45
N GLY A 95 -15.00 5.98 -25.15
CA GLY A 95 -14.62 5.68 -23.78
C GLY A 95 -14.26 6.95 -22.99
N SER A 96 -14.64 6.99 -21.71
CA SER A 96 -14.32 8.07 -20.78
C SER A 96 -12.96 7.89 -20.09
N GLU A 97 -12.46 6.65 -20.07
CA GLU A 97 -11.21 6.27 -19.36
C GLU A 97 -10.05 5.97 -20.31
N LYS A 98 -9.95 6.72 -21.42
CA LYS A 98 -8.85 6.53 -22.37
C LYS A 98 -7.47 6.67 -21.70
N PRO A 99 -6.45 5.91 -22.17
CA PRO A 99 -6.49 4.96 -23.28
C PRO A 99 -7.06 3.60 -22.86
N TYR A 100 -7.94 3.02 -23.72
CA TYR A 100 -8.35 1.63 -23.65
C TYR A 100 -7.34 0.77 -24.38
N TYR A 101 -7.16 -0.47 -23.92
CA TYR A 101 -6.16 -1.38 -24.48
C TYR A 101 -6.58 -2.85 -24.35
N LYS A 102 -6.01 -3.69 -25.19
CA LYS A 102 -6.18 -5.14 -25.07
C LYS A 102 -5.45 -5.64 -23.82
N THR A 103 -6.18 -6.26 -22.90
CA THR A 103 -5.67 -6.74 -21.60
C THR A 103 -4.39 -7.60 -21.76
N ARG A 104 -4.34 -8.43 -22.81
CA ARG A 104 -3.20 -9.32 -23.10
C ARG A 104 -1.88 -8.58 -23.31
N TYR A 105 -1.92 -7.36 -23.87
CA TYR A 105 -0.71 -6.61 -24.27
C TYR A 105 -0.45 -5.37 -23.41
N GLY A 106 -1.39 -5.01 -22.53
CA GLY A 106 -1.27 -3.84 -21.67
C GLY A 106 -1.23 -2.51 -22.42
N LEU A 107 -0.77 -1.46 -21.74
CA LEU A 107 -0.53 -0.13 -22.31
C LEU A 107 0.73 -0.16 -23.18
N SER A 108 0.59 -0.52 -24.43
CA SER A 108 1.67 -0.65 -25.41
C SER A 108 1.13 -0.45 -26.81
N GLU A 109 2.00 -0.24 -27.80
CA GLU A 109 1.64 -0.15 -29.23
C GLU A 109 0.90 -1.39 -29.73
N LYS A 110 1.14 -2.58 -29.13
CA LYS A 110 0.44 -3.82 -29.46
C LYS A 110 -0.93 -3.94 -28.79
N GLY A 111 -1.19 -3.15 -27.75
CA GLY A 111 -2.43 -3.16 -26.97
C GLY A 111 -3.36 -2.00 -27.28
N CYS A 112 -2.85 -0.83 -27.63
CA CYS A 112 -3.60 0.40 -27.86
C CYS A 112 -3.80 0.67 -29.33
N PHE A 113 -5.03 0.94 -29.74
CA PHE A 113 -5.41 1.25 -31.13
C PHE A 113 -6.31 2.47 -31.17
N MET A 114 -6.26 3.20 -32.28
CA MET A 114 -7.11 4.34 -32.57
C MET A 114 -7.64 4.25 -33.99
N ARG A 115 -8.84 4.80 -34.25
CA ARG A 115 -9.38 4.92 -35.62
C ARG A 115 -8.67 6.04 -36.38
N VAL A 116 -8.09 5.68 -37.52
CA VAL A 116 -7.50 6.60 -38.49
C VAL A 116 -8.16 6.31 -39.86
N GLY A 117 -9.06 7.18 -40.27
CA GLY A 117 -9.92 6.86 -41.42
C GLY A 117 -10.78 5.64 -41.13
N THR A 118 -10.74 4.63 -42.00
CA THR A 118 -11.48 3.36 -41.87
C THR A 118 -10.69 2.28 -41.17
N ALA A 119 -9.41 2.51 -40.76
CA ALA A 119 -8.55 1.51 -40.15
C ALA A 119 -8.40 1.69 -38.64
N ALA A 120 -8.23 0.57 -37.92
CA ALA A 120 -7.75 0.56 -36.55
C ALA A 120 -6.21 0.50 -36.55
N GLU A 121 -5.55 1.62 -36.29
CA GLU A 121 -4.08 1.74 -36.30
C GLU A 121 -3.50 1.63 -34.89
N PRO A 122 -2.33 0.98 -34.74
CA PRO A 122 -1.61 0.98 -33.46
C PRO A 122 -1.24 2.42 -33.06
N MET A 123 -1.38 2.73 -31.79
CA MET A 123 -0.95 4.02 -31.23
C MET A 123 0.54 3.98 -30.92
N THR A 124 1.24 5.09 -31.20
CA THR A 124 2.61 5.28 -30.71
C THR A 124 2.63 5.46 -29.19
N ASN A 125 3.78 5.20 -28.57
CA ASN A 125 3.94 5.44 -27.12
C ASN A 125 3.63 6.89 -26.75
N GLU A 126 4.03 7.86 -27.58
CA GLU A 126 3.72 9.28 -27.37
C GLU A 126 2.21 9.57 -27.38
N GLN A 127 1.45 8.95 -28.28
CA GLN A 127 -0.01 9.07 -28.34
C GLN A 127 -0.68 8.41 -27.13
N ILE A 128 -0.16 7.29 -26.69
CA ILE A 128 -0.64 6.59 -25.47
C ILE A 128 -0.41 7.48 -24.24
N GLU A 129 0.78 8.06 -24.10
CA GLU A 129 1.14 8.98 -23.02
C GLU A 129 0.27 10.24 -23.05
N ASP A 130 0.02 10.81 -24.22
CA ASP A 130 -0.82 12.00 -24.39
C ASP A 130 -2.29 11.72 -24.01
N LEU A 131 -2.86 10.59 -24.46
CA LEU A 131 -4.21 10.18 -24.02
C LEU A 131 -4.25 9.88 -22.52
N PHE A 132 -3.18 9.29 -22.00
CA PHE A 132 -3.07 9.02 -20.58
C PHE A 132 -2.97 10.32 -19.76
N ALA A 133 -2.23 11.30 -20.25
CA ALA A 133 -2.10 12.63 -19.63
C ALA A 133 -3.42 13.43 -19.70
N ARG A 134 -4.17 13.27 -20.80
CA ARG A 134 -5.52 13.84 -20.98
C ARG A 134 -6.60 13.03 -20.25
N LYS A 135 -6.27 11.83 -19.77
CA LYS A 135 -7.20 11.06 -18.96
C LYS A 135 -7.65 11.99 -17.84
N VAL A 136 -8.89 12.44 -17.95
CA VAL A 136 -9.57 13.10 -16.85
C VAL A 136 -9.65 12.02 -15.78
N HIS A 137 -8.63 11.94 -14.93
CA HIS A 137 -8.83 11.32 -13.65
C HIS A 137 -10.09 11.96 -13.13
N ASN A 138 -11.00 11.19 -12.56
CA ASN A 138 -12.04 11.74 -11.72
C ASN A 138 -11.35 12.48 -10.58
N SER A 139 -10.69 13.60 -10.94
CA SER A 139 -10.08 14.48 -9.97
C SER A 139 -11.23 15.00 -9.14
N LEU A 140 -11.06 14.99 -7.85
CA LEU A 140 -12.01 15.59 -6.92
C LEU A 140 -12.32 17.05 -7.29
N LYS A 141 -11.44 17.71 -8.05
CA LYS A 141 -11.64 19.02 -8.64
C LYS A 141 -12.86 19.09 -9.55
N ASN A 142 -13.16 18.00 -10.28
CA ASN A 142 -14.27 17.95 -11.24
C ASN A 142 -15.57 17.41 -10.64
N VAL A 143 -15.50 16.90 -9.39
CA VAL A 143 -16.68 16.37 -8.68
C VAL A 143 -17.33 17.51 -7.92
N VAL A 144 -18.60 17.81 -8.20
CA VAL A 144 -19.37 18.85 -7.50
C VAL A 144 -19.52 18.45 -6.03
N SER A 145 -19.28 19.40 -5.13
CA SER A 145 -19.52 19.23 -3.70
C SER A 145 -21.00 18.94 -3.41
N PRO A 146 -21.34 18.00 -2.51
CA PRO A 146 -22.74 17.76 -2.09
C PRO A 146 -23.36 18.97 -1.36
N ARG A 147 -22.53 19.91 -0.89
CA ARG A 147 -22.96 21.17 -0.26
C ARG A 147 -22.30 22.34 -0.95
N GLN A 148 -23.04 23.46 -1.06
CA GLN A 148 -22.55 24.70 -1.68
C GLN A 148 -22.46 25.86 -0.68
N ASP A 149 -22.83 25.65 0.57
CA ASP A 149 -22.81 26.59 1.67
C ASP A 149 -21.53 26.41 2.54
N LEU A 150 -20.37 26.26 1.89
CA LEU A 150 -19.12 25.93 2.55
C LEU A 150 -18.45 27.16 3.18
N THR A 151 -17.87 26.97 4.37
CA THR A 151 -17.02 27.95 5.08
C THR A 151 -15.61 27.39 5.28
N PHE A 152 -14.62 28.26 5.44
CA PHE A 152 -13.20 27.90 5.42
C PHE A 152 -12.39 28.63 6.51
N ALA A 153 -12.96 28.87 7.68
CA ALA A 153 -12.30 29.56 8.77
C ALA A 153 -11.04 28.80 9.26
N GLN A 154 -11.17 27.45 9.43
CA GLN A 154 -10.06 26.59 9.81
C GLN A 154 -8.94 26.63 8.78
N LEU A 155 -9.27 26.50 7.49
CA LEU A 155 -8.28 26.57 6.41
C LEU A 155 -7.51 27.89 6.43
N LYS A 156 -8.21 29.00 6.57
CA LYS A 156 -7.60 30.35 6.66
C LYS A 156 -6.66 30.46 7.85
N ILE A 157 -7.01 29.91 9.02
CA ILE A 157 -6.13 29.87 10.19
C ILE A 157 -4.82 29.16 9.88
N TYR A 158 -4.87 27.95 9.25
CA TYR A 158 -3.66 27.20 8.92
C TYR A 158 -2.74 27.91 7.95
N TYR A 159 -3.30 28.60 6.95
CA TYR A 159 -2.50 29.40 6.03
C TYR A 159 -1.87 30.61 6.76
N THR A 160 -2.63 31.24 7.65
CA THR A 160 -2.13 32.38 8.45
C THR A 160 -0.99 31.95 9.39
N GLU A 161 -1.08 30.76 10.01
CA GLU A 161 0.00 30.18 10.83
C GLU A 161 1.31 30.02 10.05
N LYS A 162 1.23 29.86 8.71
CA LYS A 162 2.38 29.74 7.81
C LYS A 162 2.80 31.05 7.15
N GLY A 163 2.23 32.17 7.59
CA GLY A 163 2.54 33.50 7.06
C GLY A 163 1.85 33.83 5.74
N PHE A 164 0.91 33.01 5.28
CA PHE A 164 0.13 33.27 4.07
C PHE A 164 -1.23 33.84 4.45
N GLN A 165 -1.65 34.90 3.75
CA GLN A 165 -3.01 35.41 3.85
C GLN A 165 -3.82 34.98 2.64
N LEU A 166 -4.88 34.22 2.87
CA LEU A 166 -5.85 33.86 1.85
C LEU A 166 -6.76 35.05 1.59
N ASN A 167 -6.60 35.68 0.42
CA ASN A 167 -7.45 36.78 -0.05
C ASN A 167 -8.81 36.26 -0.55
N ASP A 168 -9.70 37.14 -0.97
CA ASP A 168 -11.06 36.77 -1.42
C ASP A 168 -11.08 35.86 -2.66
N ASN A 169 -9.98 35.80 -3.42
CA ASN A 169 -9.86 34.93 -4.58
C ASN A 169 -9.24 33.55 -4.28
N PHE A 170 -8.99 33.20 -2.99
CA PHE A 170 -8.31 31.96 -2.63
C PHE A 170 -9.01 30.72 -3.15
N ILE A 171 -10.35 30.74 -3.24
CA ILE A 171 -11.16 29.65 -3.75
C ILE A 171 -10.71 29.25 -5.17
N ARG A 172 -10.49 30.24 -6.04
CA ARG A 172 -9.98 30.01 -7.40
C ARG A 172 -8.50 29.64 -7.39
N SER A 173 -7.71 30.32 -6.57
CA SER A 173 -6.25 30.09 -6.48
C SER A 173 -5.91 28.67 -6.00
N LEU A 174 -6.76 28.05 -5.19
CA LEU A 174 -6.60 26.68 -4.68
C LEU A 174 -7.39 25.65 -5.50
N ASP A 175 -7.98 26.02 -6.63
CA ASP A 175 -8.78 25.14 -7.49
C ASP A 175 -9.96 24.47 -6.73
N LEU A 176 -10.67 25.22 -5.88
CA LEU A 176 -11.78 24.73 -5.07
C LEU A 176 -13.14 24.81 -5.76
N MET A 177 -13.17 25.17 -7.05
CA MET A 177 -14.38 25.22 -7.87
C MET A 177 -14.26 24.34 -9.10
N THR A 178 -15.41 23.84 -9.56
CA THR A 178 -15.54 23.25 -10.89
C THR A 178 -15.59 24.33 -11.96
N ASP A 179 -15.46 23.94 -13.23
CA ASP A 179 -15.54 24.87 -14.37
C ASP A 179 -16.90 25.61 -14.43
N ASP A 180 -17.97 24.99 -13.92
CA ASP A 180 -19.32 25.59 -13.80
C ASP A 180 -19.45 26.56 -12.61
N GLY A 181 -18.37 26.85 -11.87
CA GLY A 181 -18.37 27.80 -10.76
C GLY A 181 -19.02 27.30 -9.48
N LYS A 182 -19.17 25.98 -9.30
CA LYS A 182 -19.66 25.36 -8.05
C LYS A 182 -18.48 24.89 -7.21
N TYR A 183 -18.64 24.88 -5.89
CA TYR A 183 -17.65 24.21 -5.03
C TYR A 183 -17.48 22.75 -5.43
N ASN A 184 -16.25 22.30 -5.51
CA ASN A 184 -15.91 20.92 -5.82
C ASN A 184 -15.67 20.08 -4.55
N TYR A 185 -15.40 18.79 -4.73
CA TYR A 185 -15.22 17.87 -3.60
C TYR A 185 -13.96 18.14 -2.79
N VAL A 186 -12.93 18.76 -3.37
CA VAL A 186 -11.74 19.23 -2.62
C VAL A 186 -12.15 20.31 -1.63
N ALA A 187 -12.94 21.29 -2.09
CA ALA A 187 -13.50 22.34 -1.22
C ALA A 187 -14.31 21.72 -0.07
N TYR A 188 -15.13 20.70 -0.36
CA TYR A 188 -15.91 19.99 0.64
C TYR A 188 -15.05 19.36 1.72
N LEU A 189 -13.96 18.68 1.36
CA LEU A 189 -13.03 18.07 2.33
C LEU A 189 -12.28 19.09 3.17
N LEU A 190 -12.04 20.30 2.64
CA LEU A 190 -11.32 21.39 3.32
C LEU A 190 -12.23 22.35 4.06
N ALA A 191 -13.55 22.23 3.93
CA ALA A 191 -14.55 23.07 4.61
C ALA A 191 -14.56 22.84 6.13
N ASP A 192 -15.00 23.84 6.86
CA ASP A 192 -15.12 23.80 8.34
C ASP A 192 -16.03 22.68 8.80
N GLU A 193 -17.06 22.35 8.02
CA GLU A 193 -18.00 21.26 8.24
C GLU A 193 -18.17 20.43 6.96
N ASN A 194 -18.02 19.12 7.07
CA ASN A 194 -18.23 18.16 5.98
C ASN A 194 -18.66 16.80 6.54
N GLY A 195 -19.04 15.87 5.66
CA GLY A 195 -19.47 14.52 6.05
C GLY A 195 -18.34 13.48 6.04
N ASN A 196 -17.08 13.91 5.89
CA ASN A 196 -15.94 12.97 5.85
C ASN A 196 -15.36 12.79 7.24
N SER A 197 -15.06 11.55 7.62
CA SER A 197 -14.34 11.23 8.86
C SER A 197 -13.32 10.13 8.64
N MET A 198 -12.27 10.12 9.45
CA MET A 198 -11.27 9.04 9.51
C MET A 198 -11.54 8.19 10.73
N LYS A 199 -11.44 6.86 10.58
CA LYS A 199 -11.67 5.92 11.67
C LYS A 199 -10.35 5.51 12.30
N LEU A 200 -10.28 5.59 13.63
CA LEU A 200 -9.19 5.09 14.42
C LEU A 200 -9.75 4.11 15.44
N ALA A 201 -9.50 2.81 15.19
CA ALA A 201 -9.94 1.71 16.05
C ALA A 201 -8.75 1.15 16.84
N LYS A 202 -9.01 0.65 18.03
CA LYS A 202 -8.02 -0.05 18.87
C LYS A 202 -8.60 -1.37 19.32
N TYR A 203 -7.83 -2.43 19.13
CA TYR A 203 -8.19 -3.80 19.47
C TYR A 203 -7.30 -4.33 20.60
N ALA A 204 -7.84 -5.27 21.40
CA ALA A 204 -7.11 -5.87 22.52
C ALA A 204 -6.08 -6.91 22.04
N GLY A 205 -6.40 -7.63 20.97
CA GLY A 205 -5.60 -8.71 20.39
C GLY A 205 -4.84 -8.29 19.13
N THR A 206 -4.38 -9.29 18.39
CA THR A 206 -3.69 -9.16 17.10
C THR A 206 -4.66 -9.19 15.92
N ASP A 207 -5.94 -9.29 16.20
CA ASP A 207 -7.03 -9.34 15.22
C ASP A 207 -8.14 -8.31 15.55
N ARG A 208 -9.18 -8.27 14.70
CA ARG A 208 -10.30 -7.33 14.82
C ARG A 208 -11.46 -7.83 15.68
N TYR A 209 -11.22 -8.77 16.59
CA TYR A 209 -12.30 -9.37 17.37
C TYR A 209 -12.68 -8.52 18.57
N ASP A 210 -11.73 -8.19 19.44
CA ASP A 210 -11.97 -7.47 20.68
C ASP A 210 -11.69 -5.98 20.53
N LEU A 211 -12.74 -5.20 20.26
CA LEU A 211 -12.66 -3.75 20.08
C LEU A 211 -12.60 -3.03 21.44
N ILE A 212 -11.50 -2.31 21.70
CA ILE A 212 -11.34 -1.47 22.90
C ILE A 212 -11.95 -0.09 22.69
N SER A 213 -11.66 0.54 21.54
CA SER A 213 -12.16 1.88 21.21
C SER A 213 -12.30 2.06 19.70
N ASN A 214 -13.30 2.83 19.30
CA ASN A 214 -13.51 3.25 17.92
C ASN A 214 -13.82 4.75 17.93
N ASN A 215 -12.85 5.54 17.48
CA ASN A 215 -12.97 6.98 17.42
C ASN A 215 -13.08 7.45 15.96
N GLU A 216 -13.86 8.47 15.74
CA GLU A 216 -13.97 9.13 14.43
C GLU A 216 -13.40 10.55 14.54
N TYR A 217 -12.47 10.86 13.62
CA TYR A 217 -11.84 12.17 13.50
C TYR A 217 -12.23 12.77 12.18
N GLY A 218 -13.07 13.77 12.17
CA GLY A 218 -13.57 14.36 10.94
C GLY A 218 -14.71 15.32 11.20
N TYR A 219 -15.62 15.35 10.23
CA TYR A 219 -16.74 16.30 10.17
C TYR A 219 -16.28 17.75 10.21
N CYS A 220 -15.02 18.00 9.88
CA CYS A 220 -14.35 19.28 9.90
C CYS A 220 -13.27 19.33 8.82
N CYS A 221 -12.57 20.45 8.66
CA CYS A 221 -11.47 20.58 7.72
C CYS A 221 -10.50 19.39 7.82
N LEU A 222 -10.16 18.78 6.68
CA LEU A 222 -9.33 17.58 6.59
C LEU A 222 -7.96 17.77 7.26
N ILE A 223 -7.39 18.98 7.25
CA ILE A 223 -6.14 19.31 7.94
C ILE A 223 -6.33 19.16 9.44
N THR A 224 -7.42 19.71 9.99
CA THR A 224 -7.78 19.59 11.43
C THR A 224 -7.96 18.13 11.82
N ALA A 225 -8.70 17.38 11.00
CA ALA A 225 -8.93 15.96 11.24
C ALA A 225 -7.61 15.17 11.25
N THR A 226 -6.72 15.46 10.28
CA THR A 226 -5.38 14.84 10.21
C THR A 226 -4.54 15.13 11.44
N ARG A 227 -4.49 16.41 11.90
CA ARG A 227 -3.75 16.78 13.13
C ARG A 227 -4.29 16.02 14.34
N LYS A 228 -5.61 15.97 14.53
CA LYS A 228 -6.23 15.21 15.64
C LYS A 228 -5.87 13.72 15.63
N VAL A 229 -5.80 13.10 14.44
CA VAL A 229 -5.38 11.71 14.31
C VAL A 229 -3.91 11.53 14.69
N LEU A 230 -3.04 12.42 14.24
CA LEU A 230 -1.61 12.38 14.57
C LEU A 230 -1.38 12.59 16.07
N ASP A 231 -2.07 13.55 16.69
CA ASP A 231 -2.02 13.79 18.14
C ASP A 231 -2.46 12.55 18.92
N LYS A 232 -3.52 11.87 18.46
CA LYS A 232 -3.98 10.64 19.10
C LYS A 232 -2.95 9.53 18.97
N LEU A 233 -2.33 9.36 17.80
CA LEU A 233 -1.27 8.37 17.60
C LEU A 233 -0.03 8.66 18.45
N ASP A 234 0.32 9.92 18.65
CA ASP A 234 1.41 10.29 19.55
C ASP A 234 1.12 9.92 21.03
N VAL A 235 -0.12 10.04 21.47
CA VAL A 235 -0.56 9.59 22.81
C VAL A 235 -0.53 8.06 22.94
N GLU A 236 -0.91 7.34 21.90
CA GLU A 236 -0.91 5.87 21.88
C GLU A 236 0.49 5.26 21.74
N ASN A 237 1.46 6.00 21.22
CA ASN A 237 2.84 5.55 21.01
C ASN A 237 3.60 5.47 22.35
N LYS A 238 3.41 4.37 23.07
CA LYS A 238 4.06 4.15 24.36
C LYS A 238 5.57 4.05 24.22
N VAL A 239 6.28 4.45 25.25
CA VAL A 239 7.73 4.41 25.31
C VAL A 239 8.16 3.43 26.39
N SER A 240 8.95 2.42 26.01
CA SER A 240 9.67 1.57 26.95
C SER A 240 10.99 2.22 27.31
N SER A 241 11.28 2.34 28.62
CA SER A 241 12.51 2.94 29.11
C SER A 241 13.36 1.89 29.81
N LYS A 242 14.53 1.60 29.27
CA LYS A 242 15.52 0.71 29.89
C LYS A 242 16.67 1.53 30.47
N ILE A 243 16.87 1.39 31.77
CA ILE A 243 17.99 2.03 32.46
C ILE A 243 19.17 1.07 32.44
N THR A 244 20.32 1.53 31.92
CA THR A 244 21.59 0.81 31.93
C THR A 244 22.52 1.48 32.95
N SER A 245 23.68 0.89 33.20
CA SER A 245 24.69 1.49 34.11
C SER A 245 25.17 2.88 33.66
N THR A 246 25.05 3.21 32.39
CA THR A 246 25.61 4.45 31.82
C THR A 246 24.56 5.41 31.25
N ARG A 247 23.37 4.92 30.86
CA ARG A 247 22.35 5.74 30.19
C ARG A 247 20.98 5.13 30.28
N ARG A 248 19.97 5.99 30.11
CA ARG A 248 18.58 5.60 29.85
C ARG A 248 18.40 5.46 28.34
N ILE A 249 17.74 4.39 27.91
CA ILE A 249 17.36 4.12 26.51
C ILE A 249 15.85 4.11 26.45
N ASP A 250 15.29 5.06 25.69
CA ASP A 250 13.85 5.18 25.47
C ASP A 250 13.51 4.66 24.08
N THR A 251 12.64 3.67 24.01
CA THR A 251 12.23 3.04 22.75
C THR A 251 10.72 3.19 22.59
N PRO A 252 10.25 4.02 21.63
CA PRO A 252 8.81 4.10 21.30
C PRO A 252 8.34 2.83 20.62
N GLN A 253 7.03 2.54 20.66
CA GLN A 253 6.47 1.36 19.98
C GLN A 253 6.67 1.41 18.47
N TRP A 254 6.61 2.61 17.87
CA TRP A 254 6.86 2.83 16.43
C TRP A 254 7.63 4.12 16.19
N ASP A 255 8.23 4.23 15.02
CA ASP A 255 8.88 5.47 14.57
C ASP A 255 7.83 6.54 14.25
N ARG A 256 7.91 7.68 14.96
CA ARG A 256 6.94 8.77 14.85
C ARG A 256 6.94 9.41 13.46
N ILE A 257 8.11 9.58 12.87
CA ILE A 257 8.25 10.27 11.58
C ILE A 257 7.72 9.41 10.46
N ALA A 258 8.08 8.12 10.43
CA ALA A 258 7.61 7.18 9.41
C ALA A 258 6.09 6.96 9.49
N VAL A 259 5.52 6.85 10.70
CA VAL A 259 4.06 6.71 10.88
C VAL A 259 3.33 7.99 10.49
N ARG A 260 3.85 9.17 10.86
CA ARG A 260 3.29 10.46 10.42
C ARG A 260 3.21 10.54 8.89
N GLU A 261 4.30 10.21 8.21
CA GLU A 261 4.35 10.20 6.73
C GLU A 261 3.35 9.19 6.14
N ALA A 262 3.25 7.99 6.71
CA ALA A 262 2.32 6.96 6.25
C ALA A 262 0.86 7.39 6.41
N VAL A 263 0.50 8.01 7.54
CA VAL A 263 -0.85 8.54 7.80
C VAL A 263 -1.20 9.66 6.82
N ILE A 264 -0.32 10.62 6.65
CA ILE A 264 -0.56 11.73 5.72
C ILE A 264 -0.69 11.22 4.28
N ASN A 265 0.20 10.32 3.86
CA ASN A 265 0.11 9.70 2.54
C ASN A 265 -1.21 8.93 2.37
N ALA A 266 -1.64 8.17 3.37
CA ALA A 266 -2.91 7.45 3.33
C ALA A 266 -4.11 8.40 3.16
N ILE A 267 -4.07 9.60 3.76
CA ILE A 267 -5.12 10.61 3.67
C ILE A 267 -5.09 11.32 2.32
N VAL A 268 -3.94 11.83 1.91
CA VAL A 268 -3.81 12.64 0.67
C VAL A 268 -4.03 11.77 -0.58
N HIS A 269 -3.64 10.49 -0.53
CA HIS A 269 -3.80 9.56 -1.64
C HIS A 269 -5.09 8.72 -1.56
N ASN A 270 -5.94 8.91 -0.54
CA ASN A 270 -7.22 8.20 -0.42
C ASN A 270 -8.13 8.47 -1.62
N ASP A 271 -8.78 7.44 -2.11
CA ASP A 271 -9.80 7.57 -3.16
C ASP A 271 -11.15 7.91 -2.53
N TYR A 272 -11.42 9.19 -2.40
CA TYR A 272 -12.65 9.71 -1.79
C TYR A 272 -13.90 9.47 -2.62
N ILE A 273 -13.77 9.11 -3.91
CA ILE A 273 -14.91 8.83 -4.80
C ILE A 273 -15.71 7.61 -4.32
N TYR A 274 -15.02 6.63 -3.71
CA TYR A 274 -15.69 5.47 -3.12
C TYR A 274 -16.46 5.77 -1.82
N GLY A 275 -16.41 7.00 -1.32
CA GLY A 275 -17.10 7.40 -0.09
C GLY A 275 -16.58 6.71 1.19
N ALA A 276 -15.44 6.01 1.11
CA ALA A 276 -14.82 5.34 2.23
C ALA A 276 -13.58 6.11 2.68
N PRO A 277 -13.48 6.46 3.98
CA PRO A 277 -12.33 7.16 4.52
C PRO A 277 -11.12 6.24 4.71
N SER A 278 -9.93 6.84 4.84
CA SER A 278 -8.77 6.17 5.37
C SER A 278 -9.05 5.68 6.78
N LYS A 279 -8.45 4.54 7.17
CA LYS A 279 -8.59 4.02 8.52
C LYS A 279 -7.27 3.63 9.14
N ILE A 280 -7.20 3.74 10.45
CA ILE A 280 -6.05 3.43 11.26
C ILE A 280 -6.51 2.47 12.34
N GLU A 281 -5.82 1.36 12.50
CA GLU A 281 -6.20 0.27 13.39
C GLU A 281 -4.99 -0.12 14.24
N LEU A 282 -5.11 0.03 15.56
CA LEU A 282 -4.09 -0.33 16.54
C LEU A 282 -4.41 -1.72 17.11
N PHE A 283 -3.44 -2.59 17.05
CA PHE A 283 -3.49 -3.94 17.63
C PHE A 283 -2.52 -4.05 18.80
N SER A 284 -2.44 -5.20 19.42
CA SER A 284 -1.53 -5.41 20.56
C SER A 284 -0.05 -5.43 20.18
N ASP A 285 0.28 -5.77 18.93
CA ASP A 285 1.62 -6.01 18.40
C ASP A 285 1.99 -5.15 17.18
N HIS A 286 1.00 -4.50 16.55
CA HIS A 286 1.21 -3.69 15.35
C HIS A 286 0.16 -2.59 15.18
N LEU A 287 0.41 -1.71 14.22
CA LEU A 287 -0.49 -0.66 13.74
C LEU A 287 -0.73 -0.86 12.24
N GLU A 288 -1.97 -0.80 11.78
CA GLU A 288 -2.33 -0.79 10.37
C GLU A 288 -2.82 0.58 9.92
N ILE A 289 -2.31 1.07 8.79
CA ILE A 289 -2.72 2.31 8.13
C ILE A 289 -3.23 1.95 6.75
N THR A 290 -4.52 2.13 6.49
CA THR A 290 -5.17 1.73 5.24
C THR A 290 -5.71 2.95 4.50
N SER A 291 -5.31 3.10 3.24
CA SER A 291 -5.86 4.03 2.25
C SER A 291 -6.72 3.26 1.25
N ILE A 292 -7.87 3.82 0.88
CA ILE A 292 -8.70 3.27 -0.18
C ILE A 292 -8.15 3.67 -1.55
N GLY A 293 -8.23 2.76 -2.49
CA GLY A 293 -7.71 2.90 -3.85
C GLY A 293 -6.43 2.12 -4.10
N ARG A 294 -6.28 1.64 -5.33
CA ARG A 294 -5.06 0.95 -5.80
C ARG A 294 -3.95 1.94 -6.12
N ILE A 295 -2.76 1.45 -6.42
CA ILE A 295 -1.69 2.25 -7.02
C ILE A 295 -2.26 3.00 -8.25
N PRO A 296 -2.03 4.32 -8.40
CA PRO A 296 -2.47 5.07 -9.56
C PRO A 296 -2.02 4.40 -10.86
N LEU A 297 -2.89 4.43 -11.88
CA LEU A 297 -2.54 3.91 -13.21
C LEU A 297 -1.30 4.64 -13.73
N GLY A 298 -0.36 3.88 -14.32
CA GLY A 298 0.92 4.42 -14.78
C GLY A 298 2.05 4.32 -13.77
N LEU A 299 1.77 3.98 -12.50
CA LEU A 299 2.78 3.64 -11.51
C LEU A 299 2.86 2.13 -11.30
N THR A 300 4.07 1.61 -11.31
CA THR A 300 4.36 0.24 -10.86
C THR A 300 4.56 0.21 -9.34
N LYS A 301 4.52 -1.00 -8.75
CA LYS A 301 4.92 -1.16 -7.33
C LYS A 301 6.37 -0.74 -7.08
N GLU A 302 7.23 -0.92 -8.08
CA GLU A 302 8.63 -0.50 -7.99
C GLU A 302 8.74 1.03 -7.93
N ASP A 303 8.03 1.75 -8.80
CA ASP A 303 7.99 3.22 -8.78
C ASP A 303 7.44 3.76 -7.45
N PHE A 304 6.40 3.10 -6.91
CA PHE A 304 5.85 3.43 -5.59
C PHE A 304 6.93 3.36 -4.50
N PHE A 305 7.71 2.27 -4.45
CA PHE A 305 8.76 2.10 -3.46
C PHE A 305 9.99 2.99 -3.70
N ASN A 306 10.23 3.38 -4.95
CA ASN A 306 11.28 4.33 -5.30
C ASN A 306 10.89 5.79 -5.01
N GLY A 307 9.68 6.02 -4.48
CA GLY A 307 9.21 7.36 -4.11
C GLY A 307 8.81 8.23 -5.29
N VAL A 308 8.49 7.61 -6.44
CA VAL A 308 7.91 8.35 -7.57
C VAL A 308 6.55 8.90 -7.13
N SER A 309 6.46 10.23 -7.07
CA SER A 309 5.26 10.91 -6.58
C SER A 309 4.29 11.21 -7.72
N LEU A 310 3.20 10.45 -7.77
CA LEU A 310 2.04 10.77 -8.59
C LEU A 310 0.82 10.89 -7.66
N PRO A 311 0.54 12.09 -7.13
CA PRO A 311 -0.54 12.25 -6.17
C PRO A 311 -1.91 12.05 -6.82
N ARG A 312 -2.75 11.20 -6.20
CA ARG A 312 -4.14 10.98 -6.63
C ARG A 312 -4.95 12.27 -6.54
N ASN A 313 -4.78 13.02 -5.47
CA ASN A 313 -5.48 14.26 -5.17
C ASN A 313 -4.48 15.43 -5.17
N ARG A 314 -4.14 15.96 -6.35
CA ARG A 314 -3.13 17.00 -6.53
C ARG A 314 -3.44 18.28 -5.75
N GLU A 315 -4.69 18.66 -5.72
CA GLU A 315 -5.16 19.85 -5.04
C GLU A 315 -5.02 19.71 -3.52
N LEU A 316 -5.39 18.54 -2.95
CA LEU A 316 -5.15 18.24 -1.54
C LEU A 316 -3.66 18.21 -1.22
N MET A 317 -2.86 17.54 -2.04
CA MET A 317 -1.40 17.50 -1.86
C MET A 317 -0.80 18.91 -1.83
N ARG A 318 -1.27 19.82 -2.71
CA ARG A 318 -0.84 21.22 -2.71
C ARG A 318 -1.16 21.90 -1.39
N VAL A 319 -2.42 21.80 -0.91
CA VAL A 319 -2.83 22.42 0.35
C VAL A 319 -2.04 21.86 1.53
N PHE A 320 -1.86 20.53 1.62
CA PHE A 320 -1.04 19.92 2.67
C PHE A 320 0.42 20.35 2.65
N ARG A 321 0.97 20.63 1.47
CA ARG A 321 2.32 21.19 1.30
C ARG A 321 2.38 22.63 1.75
N ASP A 322 1.42 23.46 1.33
CA ASP A 322 1.36 24.88 1.70
C ASP A 322 1.31 25.06 3.23
N VAL A 323 0.64 24.16 3.95
CA VAL A 323 0.62 24.15 5.41
C VAL A 323 1.75 23.31 6.05
N GLU A 324 2.77 22.93 5.27
CA GLU A 324 3.98 22.21 5.70
C GLU A 324 3.70 20.84 6.38
N MET A 325 2.59 20.22 6.04
CA MET A 325 2.34 18.85 6.48
C MET A 325 3.04 17.81 5.57
N VAL A 326 3.34 18.18 4.33
CA VAL A 326 4.05 17.36 3.34
C VAL A 326 5.25 18.13 2.82
N GLU A 327 6.37 17.44 2.58
CA GLU A 327 7.54 18.04 1.95
C GLU A 327 7.47 18.02 0.42
N SER A 328 8.15 18.99 -0.22
CA SER A 328 8.10 19.19 -1.67
C SER A 328 8.82 18.12 -2.50
N LEU A 329 9.71 17.31 -1.91
CA LEU A 329 10.68 16.49 -2.64
C LEU A 329 10.34 14.99 -2.71
N GLY A 330 9.13 14.56 -2.33
CA GLY A 330 8.78 13.12 -2.37
C GLY A 330 9.59 12.24 -1.40
N SER A 331 10.23 12.83 -0.40
CA SER A 331 11.09 12.13 0.57
C SER A 331 10.33 11.26 1.58
N GLY A 332 9.00 11.38 1.65
CA GLY A 332 8.18 10.68 2.63
C GLY A 332 8.29 9.17 2.53
N MET A 333 8.18 8.60 1.32
CA MET A 333 8.35 7.17 1.11
C MET A 333 9.75 6.68 1.50
N ASN A 334 10.79 7.44 1.18
CA ASN A 334 12.17 7.11 1.55
C ASN A 334 12.37 7.06 3.09
N ARG A 335 11.67 7.93 3.84
CA ARG A 335 11.69 7.89 5.32
C ARG A 335 11.01 6.64 5.85
N ILE A 336 9.85 6.29 5.29
CA ILE A 336 9.16 5.05 5.63
C ILE A 336 10.06 3.85 5.32
N MET A 337 10.60 3.79 4.10
CA MET A 337 11.42 2.67 3.64
C MET A 337 12.76 2.52 4.37
N ARG A 338 13.24 3.59 5.01
CA ARG A 338 14.46 3.53 5.85
C ARG A 338 14.23 2.74 7.13
N ILE A 339 13.02 2.75 7.67
CA ILE A 339 12.64 2.13 8.96
C ILE A 339 11.92 0.80 8.73
N TYR A 340 10.95 0.80 7.79
CA TYR A 340 10.08 -0.33 7.50
C TYR A 340 10.32 -0.82 6.07
N GLY A 341 10.43 -2.13 5.88
CA GLY A 341 10.67 -2.72 4.57
C GLY A 341 9.42 -2.79 3.67
N ARG A 342 9.62 -3.23 2.43
CA ARG A 342 8.55 -3.43 1.44
C ARG A 342 7.52 -4.49 1.87
N GLU A 343 7.95 -5.45 2.67
CA GLU A 343 7.14 -6.52 3.24
C GLU A 343 6.03 -6.01 4.16
N ASN A 344 6.16 -4.78 4.65
CA ASN A 344 5.15 -4.14 5.50
C ASN A 344 4.02 -3.49 4.70
N PHE A 345 4.04 -3.59 3.37
CA PHE A 345 2.98 -3.05 2.51
C PHE A 345 2.16 -4.17 1.88
N GLN A 346 0.85 -4.05 2.01
CA GLN A 346 -0.13 -4.90 1.34
C GLN A 346 -0.87 -4.10 0.28
N PHE A 347 -0.94 -4.65 -0.92
CA PHE A 347 -1.66 -4.06 -2.06
C PHE A 347 -2.84 -4.94 -2.42
N GLY A 348 -4.04 -4.43 -2.21
CA GLY A 348 -5.27 -5.03 -2.70
C GLY A 348 -5.75 -4.36 -3.99
N ASP A 349 -6.85 -4.89 -4.54
CA ASP A 349 -7.47 -4.31 -5.74
C ASP A 349 -8.03 -2.90 -5.49
N ASN A 350 -8.43 -2.60 -4.25
CA ASN A 350 -9.07 -1.34 -3.88
C ASN A 350 -8.50 -0.73 -2.59
N PHE A 351 -7.30 -1.13 -2.15
CA PHE A 351 -6.65 -0.53 -0.99
C PHE A 351 -5.14 -0.70 -1.02
N ILE A 352 -4.47 0.19 -0.32
CA ILE A 352 -3.06 0.07 0.07
C ILE A 352 -3.02 0.12 1.59
N ARG A 353 -2.36 -0.86 2.20
CA ARG A 353 -2.20 -0.94 3.64
C ARG A 353 -0.73 -1.02 4.02
N MET A 354 -0.34 -0.24 4.99
CA MET A 354 0.94 -0.36 5.67
C MET A 354 0.73 -0.98 7.04
N ILE A 355 1.52 -2.02 7.36
CA ILE A 355 1.57 -2.67 8.67
C ILE A 355 2.84 -2.20 9.34
N VAL A 356 2.71 -1.63 10.52
CA VAL A 356 3.82 -1.10 11.32
C VAL A 356 4.00 -2.01 12.54
N PRO A 357 4.93 -2.95 12.53
CA PRO A 357 5.20 -3.79 13.69
C PRO A 357 5.75 -2.94 14.84
N TYR A 358 5.37 -3.27 16.08
CA TYR A 358 5.87 -2.56 17.23
C TYR A 358 7.30 -2.97 17.56
N ASN A 359 8.11 -2.00 17.97
CA ASN A 359 9.48 -2.23 18.41
C ASN A 359 9.54 -3.06 19.71
N TRP A 360 8.46 -3.03 20.49
CA TRP A 360 8.28 -3.82 21.70
C TRP A 360 6.80 -3.97 22.01
N ILE A 361 6.45 -5.08 22.66
CA ILE A 361 5.08 -5.39 23.07
C ILE A 361 5.06 -5.36 24.60
N PRO A 362 4.07 -4.70 25.25
CA PRO A 362 3.93 -4.75 26.71
C PRO A 362 3.72 -6.20 27.17
N GLU A 363 4.47 -6.64 28.15
CA GLU A 363 4.17 -7.90 28.82
C GLU A 363 2.78 -7.81 29.46
N ASN A 364 1.87 -8.68 29.02
CA ASN A 364 0.56 -8.80 29.65
C ASN A 364 0.77 -9.34 31.08
N ASN A 365 0.66 -8.50 32.09
CA ASN A 365 0.49 -8.91 33.47
C ASN A 365 -0.92 -9.53 33.66
N ASN A 366 -1.22 -10.62 32.96
CA ASN A 366 -2.39 -11.46 33.24
C ASN A 366 -2.03 -12.56 34.25
N ASN A 367 -1.39 -12.18 35.37
CA ASN A 367 -1.36 -12.98 36.59
C ASN A 367 -1.88 -12.12 37.75
N LEU A 368 -3.15 -11.75 37.66
CA LEU A 368 -3.95 -11.31 38.80
C LEU A 368 -5.20 -12.19 38.85
N GLY A 369 -5.17 -13.21 39.67
CA GLY A 369 -6.39 -13.91 40.05
C GLY A 369 -6.26 -15.40 40.28
N GLU A 370 -5.46 -15.83 41.22
CA GLU A 370 -5.87 -16.93 42.09
C GLU A 370 -5.79 -16.44 43.53
N ASP A 371 -6.96 -16.05 44.04
CA ASP A 371 -7.23 -15.82 45.43
C ASP A 371 -6.87 -17.07 46.21
N THR A 372 -5.94 -16.93 47.15
CA THR A 372 -5.90 -17.79 48.32
C THR A 372 -6.06 -16.92 49.56
N GLU A 373 -7.17 -17.16 50.20
CA GLU A 373 -7.64 -16.57 51.41
C GLU A 373 -6.65 -16.69 52.60
N ILE A 374 -6.50 -15.57 53.28
CA ILE A 374 -6.55 -15.35 54.73
C ILE A 374 -5.65 -16.19 55.66
N GLY A 375 -4.79 -15.46 56.31
CA GLY A 375 -4.13 -15.86 57.52
C GLY A 375 -3.38 -14.74 58.20
N GLN A 376 -4.11 -13.87 58.94
CA GLN A 376 -3.51 -13.00 59.93
C GLN A 376 -2.75 -13.81 60.98
N LYS A 377 -1.50 -13.41 61.29
CA LYS A 377 -1.05 -13.15 62.69
C LYS A 377 0.36 -12.61 62.74
N SER A 378 0.38 -11.47 63.31
CA SER A 378 1.33 -10.78 64.22
C SER A 378 2.71 -11.32 64.50
N SER A 379 3.66 -10.36 64.37
CA SER A 379 4.73 -9.98 65.31
C SER A 379 5.79 -10.99 65.75
N HIS A 380 7.00 -10.66 65.55
CA HIS A 380 8.10 -10.32 66.45
C HIS A 380 9.50 -10.63 65.89
N GLU A 381 10.33 -9.68 66.11
CA GLU A 381 11.78 -9.61 66.06
C GLU A 381 12.52 -10.93 66.46
N THR A 382 13.65 -11.24 65.85
CA THR A 382 14.99 -10.99 66.43
C THR A 382 16.06 -11.74 65.66
N ASN A 383 17.17 -11.09 65.58
CA ASN A 383 18.56 -11.42 65.21
C ASN A 383 19.07 -12.84 65.48
N VAL A 384 20.12 -13.11 64.75
CA VAL A 384 21.44 -13.63 65.18
C VAL A 384 21.95 -14.90 64.45
N GLU A 385 23.08 -14.69 63.78
CA GLU A 385 24.32 -15.47 63.57
C GLU A 385 24.35 -16.96 63.14
N ALA A 386 25.06 -17.08 62.05
CA ALA A 386 26.17 -18.02 61.71
C ALA A 386 26.32 -19.38 62.44
N LYS A 387 26.46 -20.43 61.64
CA LYS A 387 27.67 -21.25 61.57
C LYS A 387 27.46 -22.53 60.73
N ASP A 388 28.56 -22.84 60.04
CA ASP A 388 28.95 -24.04 59.31
C ASP A 388 28.47 -25.40 59.85
N THR A 389 28.22 -26.35 58.99
CA THR A 389 29.02 -27.57 58.71
C THR A 389 28.30 -28.59 57.85
N ASP A 390 29.03 -29.02 56.88
CA ASP A 390 29.22 -30.35 56.22
C ASP A 390 28.13 -31.41 56.12
N ALA A 391 28.13 -31.93 54.92
CA ALA A 391 28.19 -33.36 54.53
C ALA A 391 26.88 -34.02 53.93
N ASN A 392 26.91 -34.13 52.64
CA ASN A 392 26.99 -35.36 51.82
C ASN A 392 25.71 -36.19 51.50
N VAL A 393 25.68 -36.51 50.22
CA VAL A 393 25.13 -37.70 49.51
C VAL A 393 23.68 -37.64 49.01
N GLY A 394 23.53 -37.45 47.72
CA GLY A 394 23.16 -38.50 46.81
C GLY A 394 21.93 -38.30 45.94
N SER A 395 22.18 -38.39 44.64
CA SER A 395 21.29 -38.76 43.50
C SER A 395 20.35 -37.68 42.94
N GLY A 396 20.72 -36.98 41.92
CA GLY A 396 20.54 -37.37 40.54
C GLY A 396 19.21 -36.93 39.92
N VAL A 397 19.17 -35.75 39.32
CA VAL A 397 18.61 -35.48 37.98
C VAL A 397 19.15 -34.10 37.57
N GLY A 398 19.75 -34.00 36.38
CA GLY A 398 20.57 -32.90 35.94
C GLY A 398 19.81 -31.62 35.68
N SER A 399 20.11 -30.62 36.46
CA SER A 399 20.02 -29.22 36.09
C SER A 399 21.38 -28.79 35.54
N LEU A 400 21.39 -28.33 34.28
CA LEU A 400 22.60 -27.79 33.65
C LEU A 400 23.06 -26.57 34.43
N SER A 401 24.26 -26.73 35.00
CA SER A 401 24.90 -25.79 35.89
C SER A 401 25.29 -24.48 35.18
N GLU A 402 25.24 -23.40 35.94
CA GLU A 402 25.66 -22.02 35.65
C GLU A 402 27.10 -21.83 35.16
N THR A 403 27.85 -22.90 34.94
CA THR A 403 29.29 -22.83 34.54
C THR A 403 29.50 -22.63 33.03
N GLN A 404 28.46 -22.51 32.22
CA GLN A 404 28.57 -22.20 30.77
C GLN A 404 28.35 -20.71 30.41
N LEU A 405 28.23 -19.84 31.40
CA LEU A 405 28.05 -18.39 31.21
C LEU A 405 29.37 -17.59 31.13
N THR A 406 30.51 -18.20 31.32
CA THR A 406 31.79 -17.51 31.34
C THR A 406 32.46 -17.32 29.98
N ASP A 407 32.01 -17.99 28.92
CA ASP A 407 32.53 -17.78 27.56
C ASP A 407 31.91 -16.58 26.81
N ARG A 408 30.96 -15.87 27.41
CA ARG A 408 30.37 -14.63 26.83
C ARG A 408 31.30 -13.40 26.95
N GLN A 409 32.41 -13.47 27.63
CA GLN A 409 33.33 -12.34 27.83
C GLN A 409 34.34 -12.10 26.69
N LYS A 410 34.31 -12.90 25.61
CA LYS A 410 35.22 -12.78 24.46
C LYS A 410 34.65 -12.22 23.19
N TRP A 411 33.52 -11.58 23.28
CA TRP A 411 32.83 -11.04 22.10
C TRP A 411 33.22 -9.59 21.84
N PRO A 412 33.35 -9.11 20.57
CA PRO A 412 33.74 -7.75 20.28
C PRO A 412 32.76 -6.73 20.88
N GLU A 413 33.28 -5.71 21.54
CA GLU A 413 32.47 -4.61 22.12
C GLU A 413 31.71 -3.76 21.11
N LYS A 414 31.98 -3.88 19.82
CA LYS A 414 31.31 -3.12 18.74
C LYS A 414 30.71 -4.06 17.74
N TRP A 415 29.41 -4.21 17.86
CA TRP A 415 28.56 -4.73 16.79
C TRP A 415 28.26 -3.63 15.77
N PRO A 416 28.13 -3.96 14.47
CA PRO A 416 27.49 -3.04 13.53
C PRO A 416 26.11 -2.70 14.09
N GLU A 417 25.82 -1.41 14.27
CA GLU A 417 24.54 -0.91 14.89
C GLU A 417 23.25 -1.46 14.24
N LYS A 418 23.41 -2.14 13.12
CA LYS A 418 22.30 -2.59 12.26
C LYS A 418 21.73 -3.98 12.58
N TRP A 419 22.47 -4.86 13.30
CA TRP A 419 22.08 -6.28 13.44
C TRP A 419 22.40 -6.94 14.81
N PRO A 420 22.21 -6.28 15.96
CA PRO A 420 22.73 -6.80 17.24
C PRO A 420 22.15 -8.17 17.61
N GLU A 421 20.86 -8.42 17.48
CA GLU A 421 20.23 -9.68 17.87
C GLU A 421 20.43 -10.82 16.86
N LYS A 422 20.33 -10.50 15.57
CA LYS A 422 20.46 -11.51 14.49
C LYS A 422 21.91 -11.98 14.37
N GLY A 423 22.86 -11.05 14.51
CA GLY A 423 24.29 -11.36 14.55
C GLY A 423 24.63 -12.25 15.74
N GLN A 424 24.10 -11.97 16.92
CA GLN A 424 24.32 -12.78 18.11
C GLN A 424 23.81 -14.22 17.93
N LYS A 425 22.61 -14.39 17.40
CA LYS A 425 22.03 -15.71 17.11
C LYS A 425 22.86 -16.50 16.09
N ILE A 426 23.38 -15.83 15.06
CA ILE A 426 24.27 -16.45 14.07
C ILE A 426 25.54 -16.96 14.73
N LEU A 427 26.19 -16.17 15.59
CA LEU A 427 27.38 -16.58 16.31
C LEU A 427 27.12 -17.76 17.26
N ASP A 428 26.02 -17.74 18.01
CA ASP A 428 25.63 -18.83 18.91
C ASP A 428 25.47 -20.14 18.14
N ILE A 429 24.86 -20.11 16.96
CA ILE A 429 24.65 -21.28 16.11
C ILE A 429 25.98 -21.74 15.50
N ILE A 430 26.81 -20.83 14.98
CA ILE A 430 28.14 -21.14 14.41
C ILE A 430 29.04 -21.71 15.46
N SER A 431 29.04 -21.19 16.68
CA SER A 431 29.83 -21.69 17.80
C SER A 431 29.49 -23.14 18.19
N ARG A 432 28.19 -23.49 18.10
CA ARG A 432 27.71 -24.87 18.37
C ARG A 432 27.95 -25.82 17.19
N ASN A 433 27.95 -25.32 15.98
CA ASN A 433 28.12 -26.11 14.76
C ASN A 433 28.90 -25.35 13.69
N LYS A 434 30.23 -25.44 13.76
CA LYS A 434 31.14 -24.75 12.83
C LYS A 434 30.96 -25.15 11.36
N SER A 435 30.42 -26.34 11.09
CA SER A 435 30.20 -26.86 9.74
C SER A 435 28.79 -26.58 9.21
N ILE A 436 28.02 -25.71 9.87
CA ILE A 436 26.65 -25.38 9.44
C ILE A 436 26.63 -24.72 8.07
N THR A 437 25.70 -25.15 7.22
CA THR A 437 25.51 -24.57 5.90
C THR A 437 24.62 -23.34 5.96
N ILE A 438 24.76 -22.43 4.98
CA ILE A 438 23.90 -21.24 4.86
C ILE A 438 22.42 -21.64 4.81
N ALA A 439 22.07 -22.69 4.06
CA ALA A 439 20.69 -23.17 3.97
C ALA A 439 20.12 -23.65 5.32
N LYS A 440 20.94 -24.25 6.19
CA LYS A 440 20.51 -24.63 7.54
C LYS A 440 20.37 -23.40 8.45
N LEU A 441 21.26 -22.43 8.34
CA LEU A 441 21.16 -21.16 9.05
C LEU A 441 19.90 -20.38 8.66
N GLU A 442 19.49 -20.40 7.39
CA GLU A 442 18.26 -19.79 6.91
C GLU A 442 17.03 -20.36 7.60
N VAL A 443 16.97 -21.69 7.66
CA VAL A 443 15.83 -22.41 8.30
C VAL A 443 15.82 -22.17 9.82
N GLU A 444 16.99 -22.25 10.47
CA GLU A 444 17.07 -22.16 11.94
C GLU A 444 16.84 -20.75 12.46
N LEU A 445 17.18 -19.72 11.65
CA LEU A 445 17.00 -18.31 11.98
C LEU A 445 15.72 -17.70 11.38
N ASN A 446 15.06 -18.43 10.50
CA ASN A 446 13.92 -17.93 9.69
C ASN A 446 14.27 -16.61 8.98
N ILE A 447 15.44 -16.56 8.33
CA ILE A 447 15.95 -15.38 7.61
C ILE A 447 16.13 -15.74 6.14
N GLY A 448 15.64 -14.88 5.25
CA GLY A 448 15.80 -15.08 3.81
C GLY A 448 17.25 -15.08 3.34
N HIS A 449 17.56 -15.89 2.32
CA HIS A 449 18.90 -16.15 1.76
C HIS A 449 19.73 -14.88 1.52
N THR A 450 19.13 -13.88 0.86
CA THR A 450 19.82 -12.62 0.53
C THR A 450 20.21 -11.83 1.78
N THR A 451 19.32 -11.78 2.76
CA THR A 451 19.54 -11.08 4.03
C THR A 451 20.62 -11.78 4.85
N LEU A 452 20.56 -13.12 4.97
CA LEU A 452 21.55 -13.89 5.70
C LEU A 452 22.95 -13.77 5.06
N LYS A 453 23.05 -13.88 3.74
CA LYS A 453 24.32 -13.65 3.03
C LYS A 453 24.90 -12.27 3.27
N LYS A 454 24.05 -11.24 3.33
CA LYS A 454 24.49 -9.87 3.62
C LYS A 454 25.06 -9.76 5.03
N ILE A 455 24.37 -10.32 6.04
CA ILE A 455 24.81 -10.31 7.42
C ILE A 455 26.15 -11.07 7.57
N LEU A 456 26.25 -12.28 7.00
CA LEU A 456 27.48 -13.07 7.05
C LEU A 456 28.65 -12.34 6.38
N ARG A 457 28.44 -11.62 5.27
CA ARG A 457 29.45 -10.83 4.60
C ARG A 457 29.88 -9.62 5.42
N GLU A 458 28.96 -8.93 6.09
CA GLU A 458 29.26 -7.84 7.01
C GLU A 458 30.06 -8.34 8.21
N MET A 459 29.67 -9.49 8.80
CA MET A 459 30.44 -10.13 9.89
C MET A 459 31.84 -10.59 9.48
N GLN A 460 32.05 -11.02 8.25
CA GLN A 460 33.37 -11.33 7.69
C GLN A 460 34.22 -10.07 7.48
N ASN A 461 33.62 -8.98 6.95
CA ASN A 461 34.32 -7.71 6.75
C ASN A 461 34.76 -7.07 8.06
N GLU A 462 34.00 -7.26 9.13
CA GLU A 462 34.31 -6.80 10.49
C GLU A 462 35.23 -7.78 11.26
N ASN A 463 35.72 -8.81 10.56
CA ASN A 463 36.58 -9.87 11.18
C ASN A 463 35.95 -10.59 12.40
N ILE A 464 34.60 -10.66 12.46
CA ILE A 464 33.87 -11.36 13.54
C ILE A 464 33.83 -12.86 13.27
N ILE A 465 33.64 -13.24 12.02
CA ILE A 465 33.70 -14.64 11.56
C ILE A 465 34.57 -14.79 10.33
N ARG A 466 35.13 -15.97 10.14
CA ARG A 466 35.92 -16.32 8.98
C ARG A 466 35.46 -17.65 8.39
N ARG A 467 35.41 -17.74 7.07
CA ARG A 467 35.18 -19.02 6.38
C ARG A 467 36.50 -19.72 6.10
N ILE A 468 36.64 -20.94 6.56
CA ILE A 468 37.81 -21.77 6.33
C ILE A 468 37.45 -22.87 5.35
N GLY A 469 38.20 -22.97 4.22
CA GLY A 469 38.00 -23.98 3.18
C GLY A 469 36.99 -23.60 2.09
N PRO A 470 36.72 -24.51 1.14
CA PRO A 470 35.87 -24.28 -0.02
C PRO A 470 34.37 -24.20 0.37
N ASP A 471 33.54 -23.70 -0.55
CA ASP A 471 32.08 -23.56 -0.33
C ASP A 471 31.39 -24.89 -0.01
N LYS A 472 31.84 -26.01 -0.58
CA LYS A 472 31.46 -27.36 -0.17
C LYS A 472 32.49 -27.97 0.72
N GLY A 473 32.16 -28.21 2.01
CA GLY A 473 33.02 -28.86 3.00
C GLY A 473 33.88 -27.95 3.88
N GLY A 474 33.81 -26.61 3.67
CA GLY A 474 34.43 -25.65 4.56
C GLY A 474 33.63 -25.44 5.85
N HIS A 475 34.26 -24.80 6.86
CA HIS A 475 33.63 -24.49 8.13
C HIS A 475 33.76 -23.00 8.49
N TRP A 476 32.98 -22.56 9.45
CA TRP A 476 33.04 -21.23 10.01
C TRP A 476 33.93 -21.18 11.26
N GLU A 477 34.69 -20.14 11.39
CA GLU A 477 35.46 -19.84 12.58
C GLU A 477 35.05 -18.48 13.13
N VAL A 478 34.80 -18.41 14.42
CA VAL A 478 34.56 -17.14 15.13
C VAL A 478 35.93 -16.58 15.51
N VAL A 479 36.23 -15.36 15.04
CA VAL A 479 37.50 -14.68 15.29
C VAL A 479 37.33 -13.90 16.59
N GLY A 480 37.96 -14.38 17.68
CA GLY A 480 38.05 -13.63 18.94
C GLY A 480 39.10 -12.53 18.78
N ASN A 481 38.86 -11.34 19.31
CA ASN A 481 39.92 -10.35 19.50
C ASN A 481 40.93 -10.93 20.51
N GLU A 482 42.18 -11.14 20.07
CA GLU A 482 43.33 -11.26 20.95
C GLU A 482 43.60 -9.95 21.67
#